data_656cd4525cd7454664a112326048a7f3
#
_entry.id   656cd4525cd7454664a112326048a7f3
#
_cell.length_a   1.000
_cell.length_b   1.000
_cell.length_c   1.000
_cell.angle_alpha   90.00
_cell.angle_beta   90.00
_cell.angle_gamma   90.00
#
_symmetry.space_group_name_H-M   'P 1'
#
loop_
_entity.id
_entity.type
_entity.pdbx_description
1 polymer ?
#
loop_
_entity_poly.entity_id
_entity_poly.type
_entity_poly.pdbx_seq_one_letter_code
_entity_poly.pdbx_strand_id
1 'polypeptide(L)'
;MILSDILKSRLKLIGIVLLFVMPVVYAWYLVFFTNYKMHTKGVEHGLLISPIIQVGDFELFEPISHEKYQLIGKWTLVSFVENKCEKACEFQLYELRQIWLALGKDSNKIQRLVIVKDKNLISSEQIKLSQGHLFLKEDKDSKDRLNKRIKSYPAFDSESIYLIDPYGNLMMQYKKGTNPSGIIKDIERLIRISK
;
A
#
# COMPACT_ATOMS: atom_id res chain seq x y z
N MET A 1 7.47 65.26 25.96
CA MET A 1 6.17 64.66 25.59
C MET A 1 6.23 63.90 24.26
N ILE A 2 6.83 64.45 23.21
CA ILE A 2 6.88 63.87 21.86
C ILE A 2 7.70 62.55 21.78
N LEU A 3 8.82 62.45 22.55
CA LEU A 3 9.68 61.24 22.53
C LEU A 3 9.00 59.98 23.09
N SER A 4 8.09 60.14 24.05
CA SER A 4 7.33 59.07 24.66
C SER A 4 6.28 58.47 23.70
N ASP A 5 5.71 59.28 22.81
CA ASP A 5 4.66 58.84 21.86
C ASP A 5 5.30 58.10 20.67
N ILE A 6 6.47 58.53 20.24
CA ILE A 6 7.25 57.83 19.20
C ILE A 6 7.70 56.47 19.72
N LEU A 7 8.14 56.39 20.97
CA LEU A 7 8.57 55.14 21.60
C LEU A 7 7.37 54.13 21.71
N LYS A 8 6.22 54.61 22.16
CA LYS A 8 4.99 53.82 22.26
C LYS A 8 4.51 53.33 20.88
N SER A 9 4.62 54.14 19.84
CA SER A 9 4.25 53.76 18.47
C SER A 9 5.19 52.67 17.93
N ARG A 10 6.49 52.79 18.13
CA ARG A 10 7.47 51.79 17.77
C ARG A 10 7.24 50.46 18.50
N LEU A 11 6.94 50.54 19.82
CA LEU A 11 6.66 49.34 20.63
C LEU A 11 5.39 48.58 20.13
N LYS A 12 4.35 49.32 19.75
CA LYS A 12 3.15 48.74 19.15
C LYS A 12 3.45 48.04 17.83
N LEU A 13 4.26 48.64 16.96
CA LEU A 13 4.66 48.08 15.68
C LEU A 13 5.48 46.80 15.85
N ILE A 14 6.44 46.81 16.78
CA ILE A 14 7.22 45.61 17.15
C ILE A 14 6.31 44.51 17.69
N GLY A 15 5.32 44.85 18.54
CA GLY A 15 4.37 43.88 19.08
C GLY A 15 3.55 43.19 17.99
N ILE A 16 3.10 43.98 17.00
CA ILE A 16 2.37 43.45 15.84
C ILE A 16 3.27 42.49 15.01
N VAL A 17 4.49 42.90 14.70
CA VAL A 17 5.44 42.08 13.95
C VAL A 17 5.75 40.78 14.70
N LEU A 18 6.00 40.85 16.01
CA LEU A 18 6.23 39.65 16.83
C LEU A 18 5.04 38.68 16.81
N LEU A 19 3.82 39.19 16.84
CA LEU A 19 2.62 38.38 16.83
C LEU A 19 2.49 37.52 15.54
N PHE A 20 2.96 38.04 14.41
CA PHE A 20 2.97 37.31 13.14
C PHE A 20 4.22 36.45 12.94
N VAL A 21 5.37 36.88 13.46
CA VAL A 21 6.63 36.13 13.28
C VAL A 21 6.73 34.96 14.26
N MET A 22 6.22 35.09 15.48
CA MET A 22 6.32 34.06 16.52
C MET A 22 5.76 32.70 16.11
N PRO A 23 4.57 32.57 15.52
CA PRO A 23 4.06 31.28 15.11
C PRO A 23 4.90 30.62 14.01
N VAL A 24 5.49 31.40 13.12
CA VAL A 24 6.37 30.88 12.06
C VAL A 24 7.68 30.36 12.66
N VAL A 25 8.30 31.13 13.56
CA VAL A 25 9.52 30.71 14.26
C VAL A 25 9.25 29.47 15.12
N TYR A 26 8.11 29.44 15.81
CA TYR A 26 7.71 28.27 16.61
C TYR A 26 7.49 27.03 15.77
N ALA A 27 6.80 27.14 14.62
CA ALA A 27 6.62 26.03 13.68
C ALA A 27 7.97 25.55 13.13
N TRP A 28 8.86 26.48 12.78
CA TRP A 28 10.21 26.16 12.31
C TRP A 28 11.02 25.43 13.40
N TYR A 29 10.97 25.90 14.66
CA TYR A 29 11.59 25.24 15.79
C TYR A 29 11.08 23.81 15.98
N LEU A 30 9.75 23.59 15.92
CA LEU A 30 9.15 22.26 16.04
C LEU A 30 9.64 21.31 14.94
N VAL A 31 9.74 21.78 13.70
CA VAL A 31 10.13 20.95 12.55
C VAL A 31 11.62 20.58 12.62
N PHE A 32 12.50 21.51 13.00
CA PHE A 32 13.93 21.28 12.90
C PHE A 32 14.60 20.82 14.22
N PHE A 33 14.06 21.19 15.36
CA PHE A 33 14.67 20.88 16.66
C PHE A 33 13.94 19.83 17.48
N THR A 34 12.67 19.58 17.17
CA THR A 34 11.97 18.46 17.79
C THR A 34 11.84 17.37 16.74
N ASN A 35 12.11 16.09 17.13
CA ASN A 35 11.75 14.92 16.30
C ASN A 35 10.22 14.75 16.25
N TYR A 36 9.49 15.86 16.13
CA TYR A 36 8.06 15.86 15.97
C TYR A 36 7.74 15.36 14.55
N LYS A 37 7.88 14.05 14.38
CA LYS A 37 7.21 13.38 13.25
C LYS A 37 5.74 13.70 13.44
N MET A 38 5.22 14.63 12.63
CA MET A 38 3.78 14.71 12.46
C MET A 38 3.32 13.32 12.07
N HIS A 39 2.84 12.56 13.05
CA HIS A 39 2.00 11.41 12.80
C HIS A 39 0.66 11.99 12.33
N THR A 40 0.67 12.62 11.16
CA THR A 40 -0.55 12.68 10.38
C THR A 40 -0.90 11.22 10.19
N LYS A 41 -1.91 10.72 10.92
CA LYS A 41 -2.56 9.48 10.52
C LYS A 41 -2.87 9.70 9.06
N GLY A 42 -2.11 9.05 8.20
CA GLY A 42 -2.37 9.12 6.78
C GLY A 42 -3.82 8.76 6.56
N VAL A 43 -4.40 9.29 5.53
CA VAL A 43 -5.78 8.98 5.17
C VAL A 43 -5.86 7.55 4.61
N GLU A 44 -4.69 6.91 4.47
CA GLU A 44 -4.54 5.52 4.07
C GLU A 44 -4.93 4.54 5.19
N HIS A 45 -5.56 3.46 4.79
CA HIS A 45 -5.98 2.37 5.68
C HIS A 45 -4.94 1.25 5.73
N GLY A 46 -4.07 1.18 4.72
CA GLY A 46 -2.91 0.28 4.68
C GLY A 46 -1.64 0.92 5.26
N LEU A 47 -0.67 0.09 5.61
CA LEU A 47 0.67 0.52 6.01
C LEU A 47 1.50 0.79 4.77
N LEU A 48 2.00 2.02 4.62
CA LEU A 48 2.92 2.37 3.54
C LEU A 48 4.27 1.70 3.80
N ILE A 49 4.81 1.03 2.77
CA ILE A 49 6.10 0.35 2.84
C ILE A 49 7.22 1.33 2.51
N SER A 50 8.15 1.52 3.46
CA SER A 50 9.32 2.39 3.31
C SER A 50 10.55 1.69 3.89
N PRO A 51 11.70 1.66 3.17
CA PRO A 51 11.90 2.15 1.80
C PRO A 51 11.10 1.35 0.76
N ILE A 52 10.87 1.94 -0.41
CA ILE A 52 10.16 1.29 -1.52
C ILE A 52 10.95 0.06 -1.97
N ILE A 53 10.28 -1.08 -2.06
CA ILE A 53 10.86 -2.34 -2.54
C ILE A 53 10.42 -2.53 -3.99
N GLN A 54 11.37 -2.39 -4.91
CA GLN A 54 11.11 -2.65 -6.31
C GLN A 54 11.11 -4.16 -6.56
N VAL A 55 9.95 -4.72 -6.88
CA VAL A 55 9.79 -6.13 -7.17
C VAL A 55 10.08 -6.45 -8.64
N GLY A 56 10.07 -5.43 -9.50
CA GLY A 56 10.50 -5.50 -10.89
C GLY A 56 9.42 -5.99 -11.85
N ASP A 57 9.83 -6.10 -13.12
CA ASP A 57 9.00 -6.68 -14.18
C ASP A 57 9.28 -8.19 -14.25
N PHE A 58 8.27 -8.99 -13.94
CA PHE A 58 8.36 -10.44 -14.04
C PHE A 58 7.29 -10.96 -14.96
N GLU A 59 7.71 -11.77 -15.91
CA GLU A 59 6.80 -12.66 -16.61
C GLU A 59 6.36 -13.74 -15.63
N LEU A 60 5.10 -13.66 -15.23
CA LEU A 60 4.48 -14.67 -14.38
C LEU A 60 3.99 -15.82 -15.26
N PHE A 61 4.40 -17.01 -14.92
CA PHE A 61 3.83 -18.22 -15.52
C PHE A 61 2.69 -18.70 -14.63
N GLU A 62 1.50 -18.74 -15.17
CA GLU A 62 0.39 -19.34 -14.46
C GLU A 62 0.57 -20.86 -14.41
N PRO A 63 0.50 -21.49 -13.24
CA PRO A 63 0.68 -22.94 -13.12
C PRO A 63 -0.44 -23.74 -13.77
N ILE A 64 -1.54 -23.10 -14.15
CA ILE A 64 -2.77 -23.74 -14.66
C ILE A 64 -3.04 -23.39 -16.12
N SER A 65 -2.78 -22.16 -16.52
CA SER A 65 -2.77 -21.72 -17.91
C SER A 65 -1.34 -21.30 -18.26
N HIS A 66 -0.80 -21.75 -19.38
CA HIS A 66 0.56 -21.40 -19.83
C HIS A 66 0.66 -19.93 -20.34
N GLU A 67 -0.19 -19.06 -19.83
CA GLU A 67 -0.20 -17.65 -20.19
C GLU A 67 0.83 -16.87 -19.35
N LYS A 68 1.53 -15.97 -20.02
CA LYS A 68 2.46 -15.05 -19.36
C LYS A 68 1.69 -13.83 -18.86
N TYR A 69 1.84 -13.51 -17.59
CA TYR A 69 1.27 -12.30 -17.01
C TYR A 69 2.39 -11.30 -16.72
N GLN A 70 2.11 -10.04 -17.00
CA GLN A 70 3.01 -8.94 -16.66
C GLN A 70 2.46 -8.19 -15.44
N LEU A 71 3.31 -7.91 -14.47
CA LEU A 71 2.96 -7.06 -13.32
C LEU A 71 2.90 -5.59 -13.70
N ILE A 72 3.76 -5.17 -14.64
CA ILE A 72 3.83 -3.78 -15.08
C ILE A 72 2.58 -3.39 -15.85
N GLY A 73 2.11 -2.17 -15.61
CA GLY A 73 0.95 -1.58 -16.27
C GLY A 73 -0.36 -1.75 -15.51
N LYS A 74 -0.41 -2.58 -14.46
CA LYS A 74 -1.60 -2.75 -13.61
C LYS A 74 -1.24 -2.71 -12.13
N TRP A 75 -2.14 -2.19 -11.34
CA TRP A 75 -2.10 -2.37 -9.90
C TRP A 75 -2.32 -3.84 -9.56
N THR A 76 -1.54 -4.39 -8.64
CA THR A 76 -1.62 -5.81 -8.30
C THR A 76 -1.85 -5.98 -6.80
N LEU A 77 -2.98 -6.59 -6.44
CA LEU A 77 -3.22 -7.09 -5.08
C LEU A 77 -2.60 -8.49 -4.97
N VAL A 78 -1.69 -8.66 -4.01
CA VAL A 78 -0.98 -9.92 -3.79
C VAL A 78 -1.39 -10.52 -2.45
N SER A 79 -1.70 -11.80 -2.44
CA SER A 79 -1.89 -12.60 -1.22
C SER A 79 -1.08 -13.88 -1.29
N PHE A 80 -0.86 -14.50 -0.12
CA PHE A 80 -0.03 -15.70 0.02
C PHE A 80 -0.84 -16.85 0.60
N VAL A 81 -0.56 -18.07 0.11
CA VAL A 81 -1.09 -19.32 0.64
C VAL A 81 0.10 -20.19 1.04
N GLU A 82 0.49 -20.11 2.30
CA GLU A 82 1.64 -20.84 2.85
C GLU A 82 1.26 -22.18 3.51
N ASN A 83 0.02 -22.30 3.95
CA ASN A 83 -0.56 -23.48 4.56
C ASN A 83 -1.77 -23.96 3.77
N LYS A 84 -2.32 -25.15 4.14
CA LYS A 84 -3.55 -25.67 3.54
C LYS A 84 -4.65 -24.61 3.57
N CYS A 85 -5.25 -24.36 2.43
CA CYS A 85 -6.29 -23.34 2.29
C CYS A 85 -7.57 -23.83 2.99
N GLU A 86 -7.77 -23.36 4.20
CA GLU A 86 -8.96 -23.58 5.03
C GLU A 86 -9.85 -22.33 5.01
N LYS A 87 -10.90 -22.30 5.83
CA LYS A 87 -11.90 -21.23 5.87
C LYS A 87 -11.32 -19.80 5.89
N ALA A 88 -10.22 -19.57 6.61
CA ALA A 88 -9.60 -18.24 6.66
C ALA A 88 -8.99 -17.82 5.31
N CYS A 89 -8.33 -18.77 4.63
CA CYS A 89 -7.78 -18.55 3.29
C CYS A 89 -8.91 -18.36 2.27
N GLU A 90 -9.93 -19.19 2.29
CA GLU A 90 -11.10 -19.05 1.41
C GLU A 90 -11.78 -17.70 1.59
N PHE A 91 -11.91 -17.23 2.83
CA PHE A 91 -12.45 -15.91 3.13
C PHE A 91 -11.57 -14.80 2.55
N GLN A 92 -10.24 -14.90 2.65
CA GLN A 92 -9.32 -13.93 2.07
C GLN A 92 -9.41 -13.89 0.54
N LEU A 93 -9.52 -15.04 -0.13
CA LEU A 93 -9.72 -15.11 -1.58
C LEU A 93 -11.07 -14.48 -1.98
N TYR A 94 -12.11 -14.77 -1.23
CA TYR A 94 -13.42 -14.15 -1.41
C TYR A 94 -13.34 -12.62 -1.23
N GLU A 95 -12.69 -12.15 -0.19
CA GLU A 95 -12.52 -10.73 0.12
C GLU A 95 -11.78 -10.00 -1.01
N LEU A 96 -10.69 -10.55 -1.53
CA LEU A 96 -9.98 -10.01 -2.69
C LEU A 96 -10.90 -9.87 -3.93
N ARG A 97 -11.78 -10.86 -4.14
CA ARG A 97 -12.76 -10.79 -5.22
C ARG A 97 -13.77 -9.69 -5.00
N GLN A 98 -14.29 -9.53 -3.77
CA GLN A 98 -15.24 -8.48 -3.43
C GLN A 98 -14.65 -7.08 -3.58
N ILE A 99 -13.40 -6.87 -3.14
CA ILE A 99 -12.66 -5.61 -3.34
C ILE A 99 -12.60 -5.28 -4.84
N TRP A 100 -12.21 -6.25 -5.66
CA TRP A 100 -12.11 -6.06 -7.11
C TRP A 100 -13.47 -5.73 -7.75
N LEU A 101 -14.55 -6.42 -7.38
CA LEU A 101 -15.90 -6.16 -7.88
C LEU A 101 -16.38 -4.74 -7.49
N ALA A 102 -16.08 -4.32 -6.25
CA ALA A 102 -16.48 -3.02 -5.73
C ALA A 102 -15.80 -1.85 -6.45
N LEU A 103 -14.63 -2.05 -7.05
CA LEU A 103 -13.94 -1.04 -7.85
C LEU A 103 -14.63 -0.73 -9.19
N GLY A 104 -15.60 -1.53 -9.61
CA GLY A 104 -16.45 -1.28 -10.76
C GLY A 104 -15.66 -1.00 -12.04
N LYS A 105 -15.81 0.20 -12.58
CA LYS A 105 -15.13 0.62 -13.83
C LYS A 105 -13.60 0.63 -13.76
N ASP A 106 -13.03 0.76 -12.57
CA ASP A 106 -11.58 0.77 -12.38
C ASP A 106 -11.00 -0.63 -12.13
N SER A 107 -11.85 -1.67 -12.04
CA SER A 107 -11.42 -3.05 -11.83
C SER A 107 -10.50 -3.59 -12.93
N ASN A 108 -10.62 -3.08 -14.16
CA ASN A 108 -9.75 -3.44 -15.30
C ASN A 108 -8.29 -2.99 -15.13
N LYS A 109 -8.03 -2.01 -14.25
CA LYS A 109 -6.68 -1.52 -13.92
C LYS A 109 -6.01 -2.34 -12.82
N ILE A 110 -6.74 -3.29 -12.23
CA ILE A 110 -6.29 -4.07 -11.09
C ILE A 110 -6.33 -5.55 -11.42
N GLN A 111 -5.29 -6.24 -11.04
CA GLN A 111 -5.20 -7.69 -11.05
C GLN A 111 -5.01 -8.23 -9.63
N ARG A 112 -5.35 -9.49 -9.45
CA ARG A 112 -5.26 -10.20 -8.17
C ARG A 112 -4.35 -11.39 -8.33
N LEU A 113 -3.26 -11.41 -7.59
CA LEU A 113 -2.25 -12.45 -7.61
C LEU A 113 -2.26 -13.23 -6.31
N VAL A 114 -2.33 -14.54 -6.40
CA VAL A 114 -2.23 -15.46 -5.26
C VAL A 114 -0.97 -16.29 -5.41
N ILE A 115 -0.03 -16.10 -4.51
CA ILE A 115 1.22 -16.86 -4.48
C ILE A 115 1.01 -18.06 -3.56
N VAL A 116 1.09 -19.26 -4.12
CA VAL A 116 0.86 -20.51 -3.41
C VAL A 116 2.20 -21.23 -3.22
N LYS A 117 2.56 -21.53 -2.00
CA LYS A 117 3.82 -22.23 -1.66
C LYS A 117 3.92 -23.62 -2.32
N ASP A 118 2.82 -24.37 -2.32
CA ASP A 118 2.72 -25.67 -2.99
C ASP A 118 1.32 -25.87 -3.56
N LYS A 119 1.22 -26.49 -4.76
CA LYS A 119 -0.04 -26.74 -5.43
C LYS A 119 -1.05 -27.55 -4.61
N ASN A 120 -0.56 -28.41 -3.71
CA ASN A 120 -1.39 -29.25 -2.86
C ASN A 120 -2.08 -28.48 -1.72
N LEU A 121 -1.70 -27.21 -1.50
CA LEU A 121 -2.29 -26.38 -0.45
C LEU A 121 -3.66 -25.80 -0.83
N ILE A 122 -3.99 -25.80 -2.13
CA ILE A 122 -5.25 -25.29 -2.65
C ILE A 122 -5.88 -26.31 -3.60
N SER A 123 -7.16 -26.57 -3.46
CA SER A 123 -7.88 -27.53 -4.31
C SER A 123 -8.26 -26.92 -5.66
N SER A 124 -8.44 -27.78 -6.66
CA SER A 124 -8.94 -27.36 -7.98
C SER A 124 -10.32 -26.70 -7.90
N GLU A 125 -11.14 -27.09 -6.93
CA GLU A 125 -12.45 -26.48 -6.67
C GLU A 125 -12.33 -25.06 -6.14
N GLN A 126 -11.43 -24.84 -5.15
CA GLN A 126 -11.14 -23.51 -4.60
C GLN A 126 -10.61 -22.57 -5.69
N ILE A 127 -9.75 -23.07 -6.58
CA ILE A 127 -9.25 -22.29 -7.73
C ILE A 127 -10.42 -21.91 -8.66
N LYS A 128 -11.32 -22.84 -8.98
CA LYS A 128 -12.50 -22.56 -9.81
C LYS A 128 -13.44 -21.55 -9.19
N LEU A 129 -13.67 -21.62 -7.88
CA LEU A 129 -14.49 -20.65 -7.15
C LEU A 129 -13.85 -19.25 -7.08
N SER A 130 -12.53 -19.19 -7.21
CA SER A 130 -11.74 -17.96 -7.17
C SER A 130 -11.47 -17.39 -8.57
N GLN A 131 -12.46 -17.43 -9.47
CA GLN A 131 -12.33 -16.95 -10.84
C GLN A 131 -11.74 -15.53 -10.93
N GLY A 132 -10.78 -15.37 -11.87
CA GLY A 132 -10.09 -14.11 -12.12
C GLY A 132 -8.95 -13.79 -11.15
N HIS A 133 -8.60 -14.71 -10.24
CA HIS A 133 -7.32 -14.66 -9.54
C HIS A 133 -6.25 -15.34 -10.40
N LEU A 134 -5.07 -14.73 -10.41
CA LEU A 134 -3.88 -15.31 -11.01
C LEU A 134 -3.19 -16.13 -9.94
N PHE A 135 -3.00 -17.42 -10.16
CA PHE A 135 -2.34 -18.31 -9.19
C PHE A 135 -0.91 -18.59 -9.65
N LEU A 136 0.05 -18.24 -8.81
CA LEU A 136 1.47 -18.51 -9.02
C LEU A 136 1.97 -19.49 -7.97
N LYS A 137 2.59 -20.59 -8.40
CA LYS A 137 3.31 -21.46 -7.49
C LYS A 137 4.65 -20.83 -7.12
N GLU A 138 5.00 -20.82 -5.83
CA GLU A 138 6.34 -20.46 -5.37
C GLU A 138 7.38 -21.42 -5.96
N ASP A 139 8.29 -20.91 -6.80
CA ASP A 139 9.40 -21.69 -7.34
C ASP A 139 10.62 -21.58 -6.41
N LYS A 140 11.18 -22.74 -6.01
CA LYS A 140 12.38 -22.78 -5.16
C LYS A 140 13.65 -22.42 -5.93
N ASP A 141 13.63 -22.57 -7.25
CA ASP A 141 14.80 -22.41 -8.10
C ASP A 141 14.93 -20.99 -8.71
N SER A 142 15.16 -20.00 -7.84
CA SER A 142 15.85 -18.74 -8.18
C SER A 142 15.22 -17.75 -9.17
N LYS A 143 14.19 -18.07 -9.92
CA LYS A 143 13.55 -17.13 -10.86
C LYS A 143 12.41 -16.32 -10.22
N ASP A 144 11.87 -16.77 -9.12
CA ASP A 144 10.79 -16.08 -8.40
C ASP A 144 11.33 -14.94 -7.53
N ARG A 145 11.81 -13.91 -8.22
CA ARG A 145 12.30 -12.70 -7.55
C ARG A 145 11.19 -11.95 -6.83
N LEU A 146 9.96 -12.03 -7.34
CA LEU A 146 8.79 -11.35 -6.75
C LEU A 146 8.56 -11.81 -5.31
N ASN A 147 8.36 -13.12 -5.13
CA ASN A 147 8.09 -13.70 -3.82
C ASN A 147 9.25 -13.43 -2.84
N LYS A 148 10.50 -13.68 -3.27
CA LYS A 148 11.68 -13.42 -2.46
C LYS A 148 11.82 -11.95 -2.06
N ARG A 149 11.50 -11.02 -2.96
CA ARG A 149 11.56 -9.59 -2.67
C ARG A 149 10.46 -9.13 -1.73
N ILE A 150 9.23 -9.60 -1.91
CA ILE A 150 8.14 -9.29 -0.98
C ILE A 150 8.45 -9.86 0.41
N LYS A 151 8.91 -11.12 0.48
CA LYS A 151 9.29 -11.77 1.75
C LYS A 151 10.54 -11.15 2.40
N SER A 152 11.37 -10.40 1.66
CA SER A 152 12.49 -9.65 2.25
C SER A 152 12.06 -8.39 3.02
N TYR A 153 10.80 -8.00 2.92
CA TYR A 153 10.26 -6.92 3.73
C TYR A 153 10.27 -7.29 5.21
N PRO A 154 10.93 -6.49 6.10
CA PRO A 154 11.13 -6.87 7.51
C PRO A 154 9.84 -7.12 8.29
N ALA A 155 8.73 -6.48 7.89
CA ALA A 155 7.41 -6.68 8.50
C ALA A 155 6.50 -7.56 7.61
N PHE A 156 7.09 -8.48 6.82
CA PHE A 156 6.33 -9.41 6.00
C PHE A 156 5.43 -10.29 6.88
N ASP A 157 4.20 -10.44 6.43
CA ASP A 157 3.19 -11.29 7.04
C ASP A 157 2.37 -11.97 5.95
N SER A 158 2.35 -13.29 5.92
CA SER A 158 1.66 -14.07 4.88
C SER A 158 0.13 -13.94 4.92
N GLU A 159 -0.43 -13.51 6.03
CA GLU A 159 -1.87 -13.27 6.17
C GLU A 159 -2.30 -11.85 5.70
N SER A 160 -1.32 -11.02 5.35
CA SER A 160 -1.55 -9.67 4.84
C SER A 160 -1.80 -9.67 3.33
N ILE A 161 -2.54 -8.65 2.86
CA ILE A 161 -2.66 -8.33 1.44
C ILE A 161 -1.65 -7.23 1.11
N TYR A 162 -0.95 -7.39 0.00
CA TYR A 162 0.03 -6.42 -0.47
C TYR A 162 -0.44 -5.74 -1.74
N LEU A 163 -0.06 -4.47 -1.92
CA LEU A 163 -0.35 -3.71 -3.13
C LEU A 163 0.95 -3.35 -3.85
N ILE A 164 1.01 -3.74 -5.11
CA ILE A 164 2.10 -3.39 -6.04
C ILE A 164 1.55 -2.39 -7.05
N ASP A 165 2.33 -1.35 -7.34
CA ASP A 165 1.98 -0.33 -8.31
C ASP A 165 2.25 -0.78 -9.77
N PRO A 166 1.77 -0.04 -10.79
CA PRO A 166 2.01 -0.36 -12.20
C PRO A 166 3.48 -0.30 -12.65
N TYR A 167 4.38 0.22 -11.81
CA TYR A 167 5.81 0.28 -12.05
C TYR A 167 6.58 -0.88 -11.38
N GLY A 168 5.88 -1.78 -10.69
CA GLY A 168 6.48 -2.91 -9.99
C GLY A 168 7.06 -2.55 -8.62
N ASN A 169 6.54 -1.53 -7.96
CA ASN A 169 6.94 -1.16 -6.61
C ASN A 169 5.95 -1.70 -5.59
N LEU A 170 6.46 -2.37 -4.56
CA LEU A 170 5.67 -2.80 -3.40
C LEU A 170 5.38 -1.58 -2.53
N MET A 171 4.13 -1.14 -2.51
CA MET A 171 3.75 0.14 -1.91
C MET A 171 3.08 0.02 -0.55
N MET A 172 2.15 -0.91 -0.40
CA MET A 172 1.31 -0.97 0.80
C MET A 172 1.12 -2.40 1.28
N GLN A 173 0.93 -2.52 2.59
CA GLN A 173 0.52 -3.74 3.28
C GLN A 173 -0.80 -3.48 4.01
N TYR A 174 -1.77 -4.35 3.79
CA TYR A 174 -3.03 -4.39 4.52
C TYR A 174 -3.02 -5.62 5.43
N LYS A 175 -2.94 -5.40 6.72
CA LYS A 175 -2.95 -6.49 7.70
C LYS A 175 -4.29 -7.21 7.71
N LYS A 176 -4.27 -8.47 8.12
CA LYS A 176 -5.49 -9.27 8.33
C LYS A 176 -6.50 -8.49 9.17
N GLY A 177 -7.75 -8.46 8.72
CA GLY A 177 -8.83 -7.72 9.38
C GLY A 177 -8.90 -6.22 9.05
N THR A 178 -8.06 -5.72 8.13
CA THR A 178 -8.23 -4.38 7.56
C THR A 178 -9.60 -4.30 6.87
N ASN A 179 -10.35 -3.23 7.15
CA ASN A 179 -11.68 -3.05 6.56
C ASN A 179 -11.59 -2.96 5.02
N PRO A 180 -12.26 -3.84 4.25
CA PRO A 180 -12.23 -3.83 2.78
C PRO A 180 -12.61 -2.49 2.16
N SER A 181 -13.55 -1.76 2.76
CA SER A 181 -13.92 -0.42 2.30
C SER A 181 -12.76 0.58 2.39
N GLY A 182 -11.86 0.38 3.33
CA GLY A 182 -10.62 1.16 3.44
C GLY A 182 -9.66 0.86 2.29
N ILE A 183 -9.46 -0.43 2.00
CA ILE A 183 -8.61 -0.90 0.88
C ILE A 183 -9.13 -0.32 -0.44
N ILE A 184 -10.44 -0.38 -0.68
CA ILE A 184 -11.08 0.17 -1.89
C ILE A 184 -10.80 1.67 -2.01
N LYS A 185 -10.99 2.45 -0.93
CA LYS A 185 -10.74 3.91 -0.93
C LYS A 185 -9.28 4.26 -1.21
N ASP A 186 -8.34 3.49 -0.66
CA ASP A 186 -6.92 3.69 -0.92
C ASP A 186 -6.59 3.44 -2.39
N ILE A 187 -7.08 2.33 -2.95
CA ILE A 187 -6.87 1.97 -4.35
C ILE A 187 -7.49 3.00 -5.31
N GLU A 188 -8.73 3.43 -5.08
CA GLU A 188 -9.40 4.47 -5.88
C GLU A 188 -8.61 5.78 -5.88
N ARG A 189 -8.07 6.16 -4.71
CA ARG A 189 -7.22 7.35 -4.58
C ARG A 189 -5.94 7.20 -5.39
N LEU A 190 -5.24 6.07 -5.26
CA LEU A 190 -3.99 5.79 -5.98
C LEU A 190 -4.22 5.79 -7.49
N ILE A 191 -5.27 5.14 -8.00
CA ILE A 191 -5.63 5.15 -9.42
C ILE A 191 -5.93 6.57 -9.93
N ARG A 192 -6.51 7.42 -9.09
CA ARG A 192 -6.83 8.81 -9.48
C ARG A 192 -5.57 9.67 -9.61
N ILE A 193 -4.58 9.45 -8.76
CA ILE A 193 -3.33 10.22 -8.74
C ILE A 193 -2.36 9.75 -9.83
N SER A 194 -2.42 8.47 -10.22
CA SER A 194 -1.53 7.84 -11.20
C SER A 194 -1.94 8.06 -12.67
N LYS A 195 -2.87 8.99 -12.92
CA LYS A 195 -3.31 9.36 -14.29
C LYS A 195 -2.35 10.34 -14.94
#